data_aebefe4669e2a493d494c05182b8d597
#
_entry.id   aebefe4669e2a493d494c05182b8d597
#
_cell.length_a   1.000
_cell.length_b   1.000
_cell.length_c   1.000
_cell.angle_alpha   90.00
_cell.angle_beta   90.00
_cell.angle_gamma   90.00
#
_symmetry.space_group_name_H-M   'P 1'
#
loop_
_entity.id
_entity.type
_entity.pdbx_description
1 polymer ?
#
loop_
_entity_poly.entity_id
_entity_poly.type
_entity_poly.pdbx_seq_one_letter_code
_entity_poly.pdbx_strand_id
1 'polypeptide(L)'
;MLRRSLMARIAGCLAIALAACPARAAEPGRDAEPAGKGRFPDFGFLPQGYAGRIFKLSQDYPAAPPDRAAIPRFFGLDFRGDWVEGYLRTGWKSYMQELRRYCFEGNVEADWRVEENGVRRWYHMPWQHYGPIGREGIRGMTKEAEVKKYQLASTQTFSGGQTYAVAYYNEFAAYTIGKVWKDHEHPDLRGAEFPRGSVICKLLFVDVPTEQVPSLVDPILWQGYICDNFASNNRSVRPLALIQMDVMVRDDRTPTGWLFGTYQYNGMMKRPNRWDNLVPVGVQWGNDEDNRRDHYHTRCPERTEIVATIRESVINEDRDELPATHLGWNGRLNGPVDNPRSSCMSCHATAQYPIKSEMAPFFERNPPSPGDERWMRWFKNYKCTSKGGGPFDEGSHPADFCIQLVQGIDNFHRWWDERGGIFASEYGAQGTLERPQPTRDRPETDRSERNDLGLQPKPLSDAPRDRPATKPRP
;
A
#
# COMPACT_ATOMS: atom_id res chain seq x y z
N MET A 1 -30.63 63.51 -19.18
CA MET A 1 -31.74 63.37 -18.21
C MET A 1 -31.93 61.89 -17.99
N LEU A 2 -31.54 61.46 -16.82
CA LEU A 2 -32.31 60.72 -15.83
C LEU A 2 -32.97 59.42 -16.36
N ARG A 3 -32.81 58.26 -15.82
CA ARG A 3 -32.55 57.79 -14.45
C ARG A 3 -32.69 56.28 -14.37
N ARG A 4 -31.87 55.68 -13.56
CA ARG A 4 -32.20 54.87 -12.38
C ARG A 4 -33.10 53.66 -12.58
N SER A 5 -32.51 52.52 -12.46
CA SER A 5 -32.50 51.66 -11.25
C SER A 5 -33.78 50.85 -11.05
N LEU A 6 -33.67 49.55 -11.16
CA LEU A 6 -34.33 48.70 -10.19
C LEU A 6 -33.54 47.37 -10.05
N MET A 7 -32.77 47.32 -8.99
CA MET A 7 -32.35 46.05 -8.43
C MET A 7 -33.59 45.40 -7.78
N ALA A 8 -34.00 44.28 -8.31
CA ALA A 8 -34.87 43.37 -7.58
C ALA A 8 -34.00 42.20 -7.08
N ARG A 9 -33.79 42.22 -5.76
CA ARG A 9 -33.23 41.13 -4.99
C ARG A 9 -34.19 39.95 -5.06
N ILE A 10 -33.76 38.87 -5.64
CA ILE A 10 -34.34 37.57 -5.37
C ILE A 10 -33.35 36.87 -4.45
N ALA A 11 -33.59 36.97 -3.16
CA ALA A 11 -33.02 36.13 -2.16
C ALA A 11 -33.69 34.76 -2.27
N GLY A 12 -33.15 33.92 -3.10
CA GLY A 12 -33.45 32.48 -3.09
C GLY A 12 -32.64 31.89 -1.93
N CYS A 13 -33.28 31.66 -0.78
CA CYS A 13 -32.74 30.81 0.25
C CYS A 13 -32.57 29.41 -0.32
N LEU A 14 -31.38 29.10 -0.81
CA LEU A 14 -30.96 27.73 -0.97
C LEU A 14 -30.64 27.22 0.45
N ALA A 15 -31.67 26.65 1.09
CA ALA A 15 -31.47 25.82 2.25
C ALA A 15 -30.66 24.61 1.77
N ILE A 16 -29.36 24.71 1.88
CA ILE A 16 -28.48 23.54 1.88
C ILE A 16 -28.90 22.79 3.15
N ALA A 17 -29.77 21.80 2.96
CA ALA A 17 -29.95 20.77 3.95
C ALA A 17 -28.59 20.12 4.10
N LEU A 18 -27.85 20.53 5.12
CA LEU A 18 -26.84 19.70 5.75
C LEU A 18 -27.60 18.41 6.11
N ALA A 19 -27.57 17.44 5.20
CA ALA A 19 -27.87 16.07 5.54
C ALA A 19 -26.79 15.72 6.57
N ALA A 20 -27.17 15.86 7.86
CA ALA A 20 -26.43 15.24 8.93
C ALA A 20 -26.21 13.81 8.47
N CYS A 21 -24.96 13.44 8.21
CA CYS A 21 -24.57 12.04 8.05
C CYS A 21 -25.29 11.32 9.20
N PRO A 22 -26.17 10.35 8.95
CA PRO A 22 -26.77 9.62 10.04
C PRO A 22 -25.59 9.09 10.85
N ALA A 23 -25.58 9.43 12.14
CA ALA A 23 -24.64 8.83 13.08
C ALA A 23 -24.63 7.34 12.76
N ARG A 24 -23.47 6.85 12.36
CA ARG A 24 -23.22 5.47 11.99
C ARG A 24 -23.92 4.61 13.03
N ALA A 25 -25.04 4.00 12.68
CA ALA A 25 -25.64 2.97 13.51
C ALA A 25 -24.51 1.97 13.72
N ALA A 26 -24.06 1.83 14.97
CA ALA A 26 -23.13 0.77 15.33
C ALA A 26 -23.80 -0.50 14.81
N GLU A 27 -23.21 -1.11 13.75
CA GLU A 27 -23.65 -2.44 13.37
C GLU A 27 -23.60 -3.27 14.65
N PRO A 28 -24.64 -4.03 15.01
CA PRO A 28 -24.59 -4.91 16.15
C PRO A 28 -23.58 -5.99 15.86
N GLY A 29 -22.30 -5.63 15.93
CA GLY A 29 -21.20 -6.54 15.98
C GLY A 29 -21.21 -7.16 17.34
N ARG A 30 -20.98 -8.44 17.43
CA ARG A 30 -20.76 -9.21 18.66
C ARG A 30 -20.32 -8.29 19.79
N ASP A 31 -20.95 -8.47 20.96
CA ASP A 31 -20.39 -7.95 22.21
C ASP A 31 -18.92 -8.34 22.22
N ALA A 32 -18.07 -7.43 21.79
CA ALA A 32 -16.64 -7.65 21.77
C ALA A 32 -16.25 -7.76 23.22
N GLU A 33 -15.67 -8.89 23.60
CA GLU A 33 -15.01 -8.97 24.91
C GLU A 33 -14.12 -7.72 25.02
N PRO A 34 -14.27 -6.92 26.10
CA PRO A 34 -13.44 -5.75 26.27
C PRO A 34 -11.99 -6.17 26.13
N ALA A 35 -11.24 -5.50 25.25
CA ALA A 35 -9.83 -5.79 25.05
C ALA A 35 -9.17 -5.80 26.43
N GLY A 36 -8.69 -6.94 26.87
CA GLY A 36 -7.99 -7.04 28.14
C GLY A 36 -6.79 -6.08 28.12
N LYS A 37 -6.34 -5.58 29.27
CA LYS A 37 -5.15 -4.74 29.37
C LYS A 37 -4.03 -5.35 28.52
N GLY A 38 -3.56 -4.62 27.53
CA GLY A 38 -2.49 -5.05 26.61
C GLY A 38 -2.95 -5.65 25.29
N ARG A 39 -4.25 -5.64 24.94
CA ARG A 39 -4.73 -6.07 23.63
C ARG A 39 -5.33 -4.89 22.85
N PHE A 40 -5.08 -4.88 21.53
CA PHE A 40 -5.64 -3.90 20.63
C PHE A 40 -7.02 -4.35 20.13
N PRO A 41 -8.00 -3.43 20.04
CA PRO A 41 -9.27 -3.71 19.37
C PRO A 41 -9.02 -3.76 17.87
N ASP A 42 -9.32 -4.86 17.22
CA ASP A 42 -9.24 -4.94 15.75
C ASP A 42 -10.04 -6.14 15.24
N PHE A 43 -11.34 -5.95 15.10
CA PHE A 43 -12.26 -7.02 14.75
C PHE A 43 -12.64 -7.05 13.26
N GLY A 44 -12.48 -5.93 12.57
CA GLY A 44 -12.93 -5.75 11.19
C GLY A 44 -14.45 -5.73 11.04
N PHE A 45 -14.91 -5.40 9.82
CA PHE A 45 -16.33 -5.39 9.47
C PHE A 45 -16.81 -6.78 9.06
N LEU A 46 -17.95 -7.22 9.58
CA LEU A 46 -18.58 -8.51 9.27
C LEU A 46 -20.04 -8.33 8.86
N PRO A 47 -20.57 -9.20 7.98
CA PRO A 47 -22.00 -9.23 7.70
C PRO A 47 -22.78 -9.65 8.96
N GLN A 48 -23.97 -9.13 9.11
CA GLN A 48 -24.87 -9.54 10.19
C GLN A 48 -25.11 -11.05 10.16
N GLY A 49 -24.93 -11.72 11.29
CA GLY A 49 -25.16 -13.17 11.42
C GLY A 49 -24.08 -14.04 10.74
N TYR A 50 -22.94 -13.49 10.37
CA TYR A 50 -21.85 -14.27 9.77
C TYR A 50 -21.37 -15.38 10.73
N ALA A 51 -21.50 -16.64 10.29
CA ALA A 51 -21.12 -17.82 11.07
C ALA A 51 -19.80 -18.49 10.59
N GLY A 52 -19.16 -17.92 9.56
CA GLY A 52 -17.91 -18.44 9.02
C GLY A 52 -16.68 -18.12 9.90
N ARG A 53 -15.52 -18.51 9.41
CA ARG A 53 -14.24 -18.15 10.07
C ARG A 53 -13.99 -16.66 9.96
N ILE A 54 -13.60 -16.06 11.06
CA ILE A 54 -13.28 -14.62 11.15
C ILE A 54 -11.77 -14.40 11.28
N PHE A 55 -11.33 -13.23 10.86
CA PHE A 55 -9.97 -12.76 11.08
C PHE A 55 -9.67 -12.63 12.58
N LYS A 56 -8.43 -12.98 12.95
CA LYS A 56 -7.88 -12.77 14.29
C LYS A 56 -6.61 -11.94 14.19
N LEU A 57 -6.58 -10.81 14.90
CA LEU A 57 -5.38 -9.98 14.97
C LEU A 57 -4.29 -10.73 15.75
N SER A 58 -3.18 -11.06 15.08
CA SER A 58 -1.98 -11.56 15.74
C SER A 58 -1.19 -10.36 16.27
N GLN A 59 -1.20 -10.18 17.61
CA GLN A 59 -0.74 -8.97 18.29
C GLN A 59 0.13 -9.20 19.53
N ASP A 60 0.51 -10.44 19.82
CA ASP A 60 1.42 -10.76 20.92
C ASP A 60 2.87 -10.40 20.52
N TYR A 61 3.12 -9.10 20.30
CA TYR A 61 4.41 -8.62 19.79
C TYR A 61 5.56 -8.96 20.72
N PRO A 62 6.75 -9.33 20.18
CA PRO A 62 7.94 -9.62 20.97
C PRO A 62 8.35 -8.42 21.84
N ALA A 63 8.58 -8.65 23.14
CA ALA A 63 9.05 -7.62 24.06
C ALA A 63 10.57 -7.37 23.97
N ALA A 64 11.32 -8.34 23.42
CA ALA A 64 12.75 -8.26 23.19
C ALA A 64 13.08 -8.47 21.70
N PRO A 65 14.21 -7.91 21.19
CA PRO A 65 14.61 -8.16 19.81
C PRO A 65 14.88 -9.66 19.62
N PRO A 66 14.44 -10.25 18.49
CA PRO A 66 14.75 -11.64 18.18
C PRO A 66 16.27 -11.88 18.08
N ASP A 67 16.69 -13.11 18.29
CA ASP A 67 18.09 -13.49 18.14
C ASP A 67 18.57 -13.24 16.70
N ARG A 68 19.74 -12.65 16.55
CA ARG A 68 20.35 -12.44 15.24
C ARG A 68 20.62 -13.74 14.48
N ALA A 69 20.79 -14.86 15.18
CA ALA A 69 20.93 -16.17 14.55
C ALA A 69 19.63 -16.62 13.85
N ALA A 70 18.48 -16.05 14.22
CA ALA A 70 17.21 -16.31 13.58
C ALA A 70 16.98 -15.49 12.28
N ILE A 71 17.92 -14.62 11.87
CA ILE A 71 17.83 -13.88 10.61
C ILE A 71 17.66 -14.86 9.45
N PRO A 72 16.66 -14.67 8.56
CA PRO A 72 16.37 -15.60 7.48
C PRO A 72 17.58 -15.85 6.58
N ARG A 73 17.79 -17.09 6.16
CA ARG A 73 18.97 -17.50 5.39
C ARG A 73 19.13 -16.76 4.06
N PHE A 74 18.03 -16.32 3.43
CA PHE A 74 18.09 -15.57 2.18
C PHE A 74 18.84 -14.24 2.29
N PHE A 75 19.02 -13.68 3.49
CA PHE A 75 19.89 -12.52 3.70
C PHE A 75 21.37 -12.78 3.33
N GLY A 76 21.77 -14.04 3.18
CA GLY A 76 23.08 -14.41 2.65
C GLY A 76 23.17 -14.33 1.12
N LEU A 77 22.06 -14.20 0.41
CA LEU A 77 22.04 -14.10 -1.04
C LEU A 77 22.22 -12.65 -1.51
N ASP A 78 22.71 -12.48 -2.73
CA ASP A 78 22.74 -11.17 -3.37
C ASP A 78 21.38 -10.87 -4.01
N PHE A 79 20.85 -9.69 -3.72
CA PHE A 79 19.62 -9.17 -4.33
C PHE A 79 19.93 -8.30 -5.56
N ARG A 80 21.18 -7.95 -5.79
CA ARG A 80 21.60 -7.16 -6.95
C ARG A 80 21.78 -8.07 -8.14
N GLY A 81 21.38 -7.59 -9.30
CA GLY A 81 21.79 -8.22 -10.52
C GLY A 81 23.18 -7.74 -10.92
N ASP A 82 24.15 -8.65 -11.03
CA ASP A 82 25.41 -8.32 -11.60
C ASP A 82 25.33 -8.42 -13.12
N TRP A 83 25.76 -7.39 -13.83
CA TRP A 83 26.03 -7.43 -15.26
C TRP A 83 27.41 -8.08 -15.49
N VAL A 84 27.43 -9.28 -16.04
CA VAL A 84 28.66 -9.94 -16.48
C VAL A 84 28.52 -10.23 -17.96
N GLU A 85 29.42 -9.70 -18.77
CA GLU A 85 29.49 -9.93 -20.23
C GLU A 85 28.18 -9.62 -20.98
N GLY A 86 27.43 -8.62 -20.53
CA GLY A 86 26.16 -8.21 -21.14
C GLY A 86 24.93 -9.02 -20.71
N TYR A 87 25.08 -9.97 -19.78
CA TYR A 87 23.99 -10.73 -19.22
C TYR A 87 23.73 -10.34 -17.76
N LEU A 88 22.45 -10.15 -17.42
CA LEU A 88 22.02 -9.95 -16.05
C LEU A 88 22.14 -11.29 -15.29
N ARG A 89 22.92 -11.33 -14.24
CA ARG A 89 22.97 -12.52 -13.37
C ARG A 89 21.63 -12.72 -12.66
N THR A 90 21.25 -13.98 -12.56
CA THR A 90 19.96 -14.41 -11.97
C THR A 90 19.94 -14.36 -10.43
N GLY A 91 20.97 -13.83 -9.76
CA GLY A 91 21.09 -13.78 -8.30
C GLY A 91 19.87 -13.17 -7.62
N TRP A 92 19.37 -12.07 -8.13
CA TRP A 92 18.18 -11.41 -7.60
C TRP A 92 16.92 -12.31 -7.68
N LYS A 93 16.75 -13.12 -8.73
CA LYS A 93 15.62 -14.07 -8.85
C LYS A 93 15.70 -15.12 -7.74
N SER A 94 16.91 -15.64 -7.45
CA SER A 94 17.12 -16.59 -6.35
C SER A 94 16.80 -15.96 -5.00
N TYR A 95 17.22 -14.71 -4.79
CA TYR A 95 16.84 -13.96 -3.59
C TYR A 95 15.32 -13.84 -3.44
N MET A 96 14.63 -13.42 -4.50
CA MET A 96 13.17 -13.28 -4.49
C MET A 96 12.48 -14.64 -4.30
N GLN A 97 12.95 -15.71 -4.91
CA GLN A 97 12.37 -17.04 -4.72
C GLN A 97 12.48 -17.51 -3.26
N GLU A 98 13.65 -17.34 -2.63
CA GLU A 98 13.84 -17.70 -1.23
C GLU A 98 13.03 -16.80 -0.28
N LEU A 99 12.92 -15.49 -0.58
CA LEU A 99 12.08 -14.57 0.16
C LEU A 99 10.60 -14.96 0.07
N ARG A 100 10.12 -15.32 -1.13
CA ARG A 100 8.75 -15.83 -1.32
C ARG A 100 8.53 -17.10 -0.51
N ARG A 101 9.47 -18.06 -0.60
CA ARG A 101 9.41 -19.30 0.17
C ARG A 101 9.33 -19.01 1.67
N TYR A 102 10.14 -18.10 2.17
CA TYR A 102 10.11 -17.67 3.57
C TYR A 102 8.75 -17.12 3.99
N CYS A 103 8.12 -16.29 3.13
CA CYS A 103 6.78 -15.75 3.39
C CYS A 103 5.68 -16.82 3.34
N PHE A 104 5.85 -17.86 2.51
CA PHE A 104 4.81 -18.88 2.28
C PHE A 104 4.84 -20.01 3.29
N GLU A 105 6.01 -20.32 3.81
CA GLU A 105 6.24 -21.48 4.67
C GLU A 105 5.33 -21.46 5.92
N GLY A 106 4.45 -22.44 6.01
CA GLY A 106 3.42 -22.55 7.04
C GLY A 106 2.21 -21.64 6.82
N ASN A 107 2.33 -20.53 6.06
CA ASN A 107 1.21 -19.64 5.80
C ASN A 107 0.27 -20.18 4.72
N VAL A 108 0.81 -20.80 3.67
CA VAL A 108 0.00 -21.39 2.61
C VAL A 108 -0.80 -22.58 3.16
N GLU A 109 -0.19 -23.41 3.95
CA GLU A 109 -0.80 -24.58 4.60
C GLU A 109 -1.89 -24.15 5.60
N ALA A 110 -1.68 -23.04 6.29
CA ALA A 110 -2.64 -22.44 7.23
C ALA A 110 -3.70 -21.57 6.54
N ASP A 111 -3.76 -21.55 5.20
CA ASP A 111 -4.64 -20.64 4.45
C ASP A 111 -4.47 -19.15 4.90
N TRP A 112 -3.24 -18.78 5.21
CA TRP A 112 -2.85 -17.45 5.73
C TRP A 112 -3.54 -17.05 7.04
N ARG A 113 -3.97 -18.04 7.80
CA ARG A 113 -4.41 -17.89 9.19
C ARG A 113 -3.18 -18.00 10.08
N VAL A 114 -2.51 -16.87 10.29
CA VAL A 114 -1.18 -16.87 10.93
C VAL A 114 -1.15 -17.45 12.34
N GLU A 115 -2.29 -17.47 13.01
CA GLU A 115 -2.46 -18.16 14.29
C GLU A 115 -2.38 -19.70 14.19
N GLU A 116 -2.51 -20.24 12.97
CA GLU A 116 -2.42 -21.67 12.66
C GLU A 116 -1.08 -22.04 12.00
N ASN A 117 -0.20 -21.06 11.73
CA ASN A 117 1.11 -21.34 11.19
C ASN A 117 2.00 -22.04 12.23
N GLY A 118 2.27 -23.32 12.01
CA GLY A 118 3.10 -24.15 12.91
C GLY A 118 4.61 -23.97 12.70
N VAL A 119 5.04 -23.21 11.68
CA VAL A 119 6.46 -23.06 11.33
C VAL A 119 7.07 -21.80 11.94
N ARG A 120 6.37 -20.67 11.79
CA ARG A 120 6.82 -19.37 12.33
C ARG A 120 5.67 -18.48 12.68
N ARG A 121 5.91 -17.56 13.61
CA ARG A 121 4.91 -16.56 13.99
C ARG A 121 4.94 -15.40 13.00
N TRP A 122 3.75 -14.96 12.60
CA TRP A 122 3.50 -13.73 11.86
C TRP A 122 2.52 -12.86 12.64
N TYR A 123 2.60 -11.57 12.40
CA TYR A 123 1.87 -10.56 13.16
C TYR A 123 1.17 -9.59 12.22
N HIS A 124 0.20 -8.83 12.76
CA HIS A 124 -0.53 -7.82 12.02
C HIS A 124 -0.32 -6.44 12.65
N MET A 125 -0.57 -5.38 11.88
CA MET A 125 -0.57 -4.01 12.37
C MET A 125 -1.87 -3.72 13.13
N PRO A 126 -1.84 -3.09 14.34
CA PRO A 126 -3.05 -2.69 15.05
C PRO A 126 -3.69 -1.47 14.39
N TRP A 127 -4.94 -1.17 14.82
CA TRP A 127 -5.71 0.00 14.41
C TRP A 127 -6.02 0.13 12.91
N GLN A 128 -5.96 -0.98 12.16
CA GLN A 128 -6.33 -0.98 10.75
C GLN A 128 -7.84 -1.14 10.51
N HIS A 129 -8.63 -1.43 11.53
CA HIS A 129 -10.09 -1.57 11.48
C HIS A 129 -10.83 -0.22 11.48
N TYR A 130 -10.17 0.84 11.92
CA TYR A 130 -10.72 2.18 12.04
C TYR A 130 -10.32 3.06 10.86
N GLY A 131 -11.09 4.16 10.63
CA GLY A 131 -10.81 5.07 9.54
C GLY A 131 -11.33 4.63 8.16
N PRO A 132 -11.01 5.39 7.10
CA PRO A 132 -11.63 5.23 5.77
C PRO A 132 -11.27 3.92 5.07
N ILE A 133 -10.11 3.33 5.40
CA ILE A 133 -9.67 2.06 4.81
C ILE A 133 -10.09 0.82 5.62
N GLY A 134 -10.97 0.99 6.58
CA GLY A 134 -11.36 0.02 7.61
C GLY A 134 -11.30 -1.45 7.21
N ARG A 135 -10.64 -2.24 8.05
CA ARG A 135 -10.41 -3.68 7.86
C ARG A 135 -11.73 -4.45 7.74
N GLU A 136 -11.84 -5.36 6.77
CA GLU A 136 -12.89 -6.36 6.73
C GLU A 136 -12.57 -7.54 7.66
N GLY A 137 -13.61 -8.22 8.16
CA GLY A 137 -13.44 -9.16 9.28
C GLY A 137 -13.30 -10.63 8.88
N ILE A 138 -13.33 -11.00 7.61
CA ILE A 138 -13.21 -12.41 7.17
C ILE A 138 -11.73 -12.81 7.02
N ARG A 139 -10.95 -11.97 6.35
CA ARG A 139 -9.53 -12.20 6.04
C ARG A 139 -8.59 -11.14 6.64
N GLY A 140 -9.14 -10.07 7.18
CA GLY A 140 -8.37 -8.98 7.76
C GLY A 140 -7.81 -7.99 6.75
N MET A 141 -8.37 -7.93 5.56
CA MET A 141 -7.92 -7.05 4.51
C MET A 141 -8.42 -5.62 4.70
N THR A 142 -7.57 -4.65 4.39
CA THR A 142 -7.89 -3.22 4.35
C THR A 142 -8.17 -2.78 2.92
N LYS A 143 -9.02 -1.76 2.77
CA LYS A 143 -9.33 -1.17 1.47
C LYS A 143 -8.11 -0.43 0.92
N GLU A 144 -7.80 -0.66 -0.36
CA GLU A 144 -6.72 -0.02 -1.10
C GLU A 144 -7.29 0.76 -2.32
N ALA A 145 -6.45 1.13 -3.26
CA ALA A 145 -6.85 1.86 -4.47
C ALA A 145 -7.79 1.06 -5.37
N GLU A 146 -8.51 1.75 -6.25
CA GLU A 146 -9.28 1.13 -7.31
C GLU A 146 -8.43 0.87 -8.55
N VAL A 147 -8.72 -0.24 -9.23
CA VAL A 147 -8.13 -0.56 -10.53
C VAL A 147 -8.67 0.38 -11.58
N LYS A 148 -7.76 1.02 -12.32
CA LYS A 148 -8.08 1.88 -13.45
C LYS A 148 -8.25 1.06 -14.72
N LYS A 149 -9.00 1.61 -15.69
CA LYS A 149 -9.15 1.01 -17.01
C LYS A 149 -7.79 0.76 -17.65
N TYR A 150 -7.60 -0.42 -18.22
CA TYR A 150 -6.36 -0.89 -18.85
C TYR A 150 -5.15 -1.06 -17.89
N GLN A 151 -5.36 -1.05 -16.59
CA GLN A 151 -4.28 -1.18 -15.62
C GLN A 151 -3.78 -2.63 -15.49
N LEU A 152 -4.67 -3.61 -15.61
CA LEU A 152 -4.34 -5.03 -15.49
C LEU A 152 -4.11 -5.73 -16.83
N ALA A 153 -4.80 -5.27 -17.88
CA ALA A 153 -4.65 -5.78 -19.24
C ALA A 153 -5.13 -4.76 -20.27
N SER A 154 -4.52 -4.77 -21.47
CA SER A 154 -4.93 -3.92 -22.59
C SER A 154 -6.35 -4.20 -23.08
N THR A 155 -6.81 -5.43 -22.88
CA THR A 155 -8.15 -5.91 -23.24
C THR A 155 -9.21 -5.60 -22.20
N GLN A 156 -8.82 -5.11 -21.03
CA GLN A 156 -9.71 -4.78 -19.92
C GLN A 156 -10.69 -3.67 -20.30
N THR A 157 -11.99 -3.92 -20.17
CA THR A 157 -13.04 -2.91 -20.44
C THR A 157 -13.64 -2.31 -19.18
N PHE A 158 -13.50 -2.98 -18.04
CA PHE A 158 -13.96 -2.49 -16.74
C PHE A 158 -13.03 -1.43 -16.17
N SER A 159 -13.57 -0.60 -15.29
CA SER A 159 -12.85 0.28 -14.37
C SER A 159 -13.53 0.21 -13.00
N GLY A 160 -12.81 0.59 -11.95
CA GLY A 160 -13.38 0.63 -10.59
C GLY A 160 -13.37 -0.72 -9.86
N GLY A 161 -12.55 -1.69 -10.26
CA GLY A 161 -12.30 -2.88 -9.45
C GLY A 161 -11.62 -2.50 -8.13
N GLN A 162 -12.24 -2.84 -7.00
CA GLN A 162 -11.70 -2.47 -5.69
C GLN A 162 -10.61 -3.44 -5.27
N THR A 163 -9.45 -2.93 -4.86
CA THR A 163 -8.40 -3.74 -4.27
C THR A 163 -8.48 -3.76 -2.75
N TYR A 164 -8.08 -4.89 -2.18
CA TYR A 164 -7.98 -5.12 -0.75
C TYR A 164 -6.68 -5.82 -0.42
N ALA A 165 -6.05 -5.44 0.71
CA ALA A 165 -4.77 -5.99 1.07
C ALA A 165 -4.67 -6.34 2.56
N VAL A 166 -3.84 -7.33 2.86
CA VAL A 166 -3.44 -7.67 4.22
C VAL A 166 -1.93 -7.83 4.29
N ALA A 167 -1.32 -7.21 5.30
CA ALA A 167 0.11 -7.29 5.53
C ALA A 167 0.45 -8.15 6.75
N TYR A 168 1.54 -8.87 6.63
CA TYR A 168 2.09 -9.79 7.63
C TYR A 168 3.50 -9.37 7.98
N TYR A 169 3.79 -9.34 9.27
CA TYR A 169 5.05 -8.90 9.84
C TYR A 169 5.72 -10.09 10.53
N ASN A 170 6.98 -10.39 10.19
CA ASN A 170 7.71 -11.40 10.93
C ASN A 170 8.07 -10.91 12.35
N GLU A 171 8.66 -11.75 13.18
CA GLU A 171 8.97 -11.43 14.57
C GLU A 171 9.93 -10.23 14.73
N PHE A 172 10.88 -10.03 13.78
CA PHE A 172 11.77 -8.88 13.78
C PHE A 172 11.00 -7.58 13.56
N ALA A 173 10.11 -7.56 12.58
CA ALA A 173 9.27 -6.40 12.29
C ALA A 173 8.26 -6.16 13.43
N ALA A 174 7.67 -7.22 13.97
CA ALA A 174 6.72 -7.15 15.07
C ALA A 174 7.32 -6.59 16.36
N TYR A 175 8.60 -6.83 16.61
CA TYR A 175 9.31 -6.21 17.73
C TYR A 175 9.25 -4.67 17.69
N THR A 176 9.44 -4.07 16.51
CA THR A 176 9.33 -2.61 16.37
C THR A 176 7.89 -2.14 16.56
N ILE A 177 6.91 -2.88 16.06
CA ILE A 177 5.49 -2.57 16.30
C ILE A 177 5.22 -2.57 17.82
N GLY A 178 5.66 -3.62 18.53
CA GLY A 178 5.50 -3.71 19.98
C GLY A 178 6.21 -2.61 20.75
N LYS A 179 7.35 -2.11 20.26
CA LYS A 179 8.04 -0.94 20.85
C LYS A 179 7.25 0.35 20.70
N VAL A 180 6.76 0.62 19.50
CA VAL A 180 5.99 1.83 19.20
C VAL A 180 4.69 1.85 19.99
N TRP A 181 4.05 0.71 20.12
CA TRP A 181 2.78 0.54 20.83
C TRP A 181 2.95 0.01 22.25
N LYS A 182 4.13 0.16 22.87
CA LYS A 182 4.38 -0.30 24.25
C LYS A 182 3.41 0.35 25.23
N ASP A 183 3.14 1.61 25.05
CA ASP A 183 2.02 2.33 25.63
C ASP A 183 0.91 2.41 24.58
N HIS A 184 -0.20 1.70 24.83
CA HIS A 184 -1.32 1.61 23.90
C HIS A 184 -2.07 2.93 23.71
N GLU A 185 -1.95 3.83 24.68
CA GLU A 185 -2.59 5.15 24.67
C GLU A 185 -1.67 6.22 24.07
N HIS A 186 -0.36 5.96 24.04
CA HIS A 186 0.66 6.92 23.61
C HIS A 186 1.67 6.25 22.68
N PRO A 187 1.29 5.91 21.44
CA PRO A 187 2.21 5.30 20.48
C PRO A 187 3.37 6.27 20.21
N ASP A 188 4.61 5.75 20.27
CA ASP A 188 5.82 6.55 20.15
C ASP A 188 6.69 6.12 18.98
N LEU A 189 6.76 6.94 17.92
CA LEU A 189 7.60 6.70 16.75
C LEU A 189 9.10 6.95 16.99
N ARG A 190 9.52 7.58 18.09
CA ARG A 190 10.94 7.83 18.37
C ARG A 190 11.78 6.55 18.46
N GLY A 191 11.14 5.41 18.60
CA GLY A 191 11.77 4.10 18.56
C GLY A 191 11.48 3.27 17.31
N ALA A 192 10.83 3.85 16.31
CA ALA A 192 10.39 3.15 15.10
C ALA A 192 11.54 2.86 14.13
N GLU A 193 12.48 2.02 14.56
CA GLU A 193 13.55 1.50 13.71
C GLU A 193 13.42 -0.01 13.66
N PHE A 194 13.19 -0.53 12.45
CA PHE A 194 13.09 -1.97 12.22
C PHE A 194 14.50 -2.58 12.22
N PRO A 195 14.74 -3.67 12.97
CA PRO A 195 16.03 -4.32 12.96
C PRO A 195 16.28 -5.08 11.66
N ARG A 196 17.55 -5.29 11.31
CA ARG A 196 17.93 -6.20 10.24
C ARG A 196 17.32 -7.57 10.51
N GLY A 197 16.71 -8.17 9.48
CA GLY A 197 15.93 -9.40 9.60
C GLY A 197 14.42 -9.17 9.54
N SER A 198 13.97 -7.91 9.63
CA SER A 198 12.56 -7.59 9.44
C SER A 198 12.13 -7.90 8.01
N VAL A 199 11.04 -8.65 7.90
CA VAL A 199 10.36 -9.00 6.66
C VAL A 199 8.89 -8.67 6.81
N ILE A 200 8.37 -7.95 5.83
CA ILE A 200 6.95 -7.62 5.72
C ILE A 200 6.50 -8.13 4.37
N CYS A 201 5.42 -8.88 4.31
CA CYS A 201 4.77 -9.25 3.06
C CYS A 201 3.31 -8.81 3.09
N LYS A 202 2.83 -8.30 1.94
CA LYS A 202 1.48 -7.78 1.78
C LYS A 202 0.84 -8.44 0.57
N LEU A 203 -0.24 -9.18 0.80
CA LEU A 203 -1.04 -9.77 -0.28
C LEU A 203 -2.11 -8.78 -0.72
N LEU A 204 -2.24 -8.59 -2.04
CA LEU A 204 -3.26 -7.74 -2.64
C LEU A 204 -4.20 -8.58 -3.48
N PHE A 205 -5.48 -8.36 -3.22
CA PHE A 205 -6.59 -9.01 -3.90
C PHE A 205 -7.44 -7.97 -4.61
N VAL A 206 -8.12 -8.37 -5.68
CA VAL A 206 -8.91 -7.48 -6.51
C VAL A 206 -10.27 -8.07 -6.82
N ASP A 207 -11.28 -7.22 -6.80
CA ASP A 207 -12.65 -7.53 -7.22
C ASP A 207 -12.85 -7.09 -8.67
N VAL A 208 -12.55 -7.97 -9.60
CA VAL A 208 -12.65 -7.72 -11.05
C VAL A 208 -13.17 -8.95 -11.78
N PRO A 209 -13.77 -8.78 -12.98
CA PRO A 209 -14.06 -9.88 -13.89
C PRO A 209 -12.76 -10.57 -14.32
N THR A 210 -12.43 -11.70 -13.70
CA THR A 210 -11.14 -12.40 -13.91
C THR A 210 -10.97 -12.88 -15.34
N GLU A 211 -12.07 -13.16 -16.05
CA GLU A 211 -12.09 -13.56 -17.47
C GLU A 211 -11.59 -12.46 -18.42
N GLN A 212 -11.57 -11.20 -17.99
CA GLN A 212 -11.03 -10.08 -18.76
C GLN A 212 -9.54 -9.81 -18.50
N VAL A 213 -8.94 -10.53 -17.55
CA VAL A 213 -7.53 -10.37 -17.17
C VAL A 213 -6.79 -11.68 -17.45
N PRO A 214 -6.04 -11.78 -18.57
CA PRO A 214 -5.41 -13.03 -18.99
C PRO A 214 -4.54 -13.70 -17.93
N SER A 215 -3.86 -12.92 -17.09
CA SER A 215 -3.02 -13.43 -16.00
C SER A 215 -3.82 -14.03 -14.83
N LEU A 216 -5.12 -13.78 -14.74
CA LEU A 216 -6.00 -14.31 -13.68
C LEU A 216 -6.68 -15.63 -14.11
N VAL A 217 -5.98 -16.49 -14.83
CA VAL A 217 -6.42 -17.86 -15.09
C VAL A 217 -6.26 -18.69 -13.82
N ASP A 218 -7.28 -19.46 -13.45
CA ASP A 218 -7.31 -20.28 -12.23
C ASP A 218 -6.79 -19.51 -10.98
N PRO A 219 -7.38 -18.36 -10.65
CA PRO A 219 -6.84 -17.49 -9.62
C PRO A 219 -7.03 -18.09 -8.22
N ILE A 220 -6.19 -17.66 -7.28
CA ILE A 220 -6.45 -17.86 -5.86
C ILE A 220 -7.53 -16.87 -5.46
N LEU A 221 -8.64 -17.39 -4.93
CA LEU A 221 -9.79 -16.59 -4.54
C LEU A 221 -9.98 -16.59 -3.02
N TRP A 222 -10.14 -15.41 -2.46
CA TRP A 222 -10.58 -15.24 -1.08
C TRP A 222 -11.95 -14.58 -1.03
N GLN A 223 -12.75 -14.98 -0.05
CA GLN A 223 -13.99 -14.27 0.27
C GLN A 223 -13.66 -13.12 1.22
N GLY A 224 -14.18 -11.93 0.92
CA GLY A 224 -14.05 -10.76 1.78
C GLY A 224 -15.35 -9.99 1.89
N TYR A 225 -15.58 -9.32 3.01
CA TYR A 225 -16.72 -8.42 3.21
C TYR A 225 -16.34 -7.00 2.80
N ILE A 226 -16.44 -6.70 1.53
CA ILE A 226 -15.82 -5.56 0.87
C ILE A 226 -16.80 -4.50 0.40
N CYS A 227 -16.33 -3.26 0.28
CA CYS A 227 -17.08 -2.14 -0.28
C CYS A 227 -17.20 -2.25 -1.80
N ASP A 228 -18.29 -1.67 -2.36
CA ASP A 228 -18.51 -1.66 -3.80
C ASP A 228 -17.45 -0.89 -4.58
N ASN A 229 -16.96 0.22 -4.01
CA ASN A 229 -15.88 1.05 -4.53
C ASN A 229 -15.19 1.80 -3.38
N PHE A 230 -14.19 2.60 -3.69
CA PHE A 230 -13.42 3.32 -2.67
C PHE A 230 -14.28 4.30 -1.84
N ALA A 231 -15.20 5.01 -2.46
CA ALA A 231 -16.06 5.99 -1.79
C ALA A 231 -17.27 5.35 -1.08
N SER A 232 -17.60 4.10 -1.39
CA SER A 232 -18.76 3.40 -0.83
C SER A 232 -18.47 2.82 0.55
N ASN A 233 -19.47 2.87 1.42
CA ASN A 233 -19.51 2.11 2.67
C ASN A 233 -20.44 0.87 2.58
N ASN A 234 -21.13 0.66 1.43
CA ASN A 234 -21.91 -0.53 1.21
C ASN A 234 -20.99 -1.73 1.02
N ARG A 235 -21.19 -2.76 1.84
CA ARG A 235 -20.36 -3.95 1.83
C ARG A 235 -21.15 -5.18 1.47
N SER A 236 -20.53 -6.09 0.74
CA SER A 236 -21.05 -7.44 0.48
C SER A 236 -19.94 -8.47 0.52
N VAL A 237 -20.29 -9.74 0.77
CA VAL A 237 -19.31 -10.84 0.69
C VAL A 237 -19.10 -11.17 -0.78
N ARG A 238 -17.88 -11.00 -1.26
CA ARG A 238 -17.50 -11.25 -2.66
C ARG A 238 -16.17 -11.99 -2.76
N PRO A 239 -15.98 -12.79 -3.82
CA PRO A 239 -14.68 -13.36 -4.13
C PRO A 239 -13.75 -12.26 -4.67
N LEU A 240 -12.51 -12.29 -4.21
CA LEU A 240 -11.43 -11.45 -4.73
C LEU A 240 -10.30 -12.35 -5.22
N ALA A 241 -9.72 -12.01 -6.37
CA ALA A 241 -8.59 -12.72 -6.95
C ALA A 241 -7.27 -12.15 -6.44
N LEU A 242 -6.34 -13.01 -6.05
CA LEU A 242 -4.96 -12.61 -5.74
C LEU A 242 -4.30 -12.05 -7.00
N ILE A 243 -3.79 -10.82 -6.92
CA ILE A 243 -3.13 -10.15 -8.05
C ILE A 243 -1.64 -9.90 -7.79
N GLN A 244 -1.26 -9.63 -6.56
CA GLN A 244 0.06 -9.12 -6.24
C GLN A 244 0.48 -9.53 -4.81
N MET A 245 1.78 -9.67 -4.59
CA MET A 245 2.37 -9.66 -3.26
C MET A 245 3.54 -8.68 -3.27
N ASP A 246 3.51 -7.71 -2.35
CA ASP A 246 4.63 -6.82 -2.10
C ASP A 246 5.41 -7.27 -0.89
N VAL A 247 6.72 -7.03 -0.92
CA VAL A 247 7.62 -7.35 0.17
C VAL A 247 8.52 -6.18 0.51
N MET A 248 8.78 -6.01 1.81
CA MET A 248 9.77 -5.08 2.34
C MET A 248 10.73 -5.87 3.23
N VAL A 249 12.02 -5.66 3.03
CA VAL A 249 13.08 -6.34 3.80
C VAL A 249 14.04 -5.31 4.34
N ARG A 250 14.26 -5.31 5.67
CA ARG A 250 15.25 -4.44 6.31
C ARG A 250 16.65 -5.03 6.10
N ASP A 251 17.40 -4.45 5.18
CA ASP A 251 18.72 -4.92 4.79
C ASP A 251 19.73 -3.78 4.76
N ASP A 252 20.72 -3.83 5.66
CA ASP A 252 21.73 -2.77 5.84
C ASP A 252 22.69 -2.63 4.65
N ARG A 253 22.62 -3.53 3.66
CA ARG A 253 23.40 -3.42 2.42
C ARG A 253 22.83 -2.39 1.45
N THR A 254 21.63 -1.88 1.70
CA THR A 254 20.97 -0.86 0.87
C THR A 254 21.26 0.55 1.40
N PRO A 255 21.28 1.60 0.55
CA PRO A 255 21.54 2.96 1.00
C PRO A 255 20.45 3.51 1.94
N THR A 256 19.22 3.05 1.79
CA THR A 256 18.07 3.46 2.61
C THR A 256 17.86 2.57 3.83
N GLY A 257 18.50 1.41 3.86
CA GLY A 257 18.27 0.36 4.85
C GLY A 257 17.14 -0.60 4.47
N TRP A 258 16.43 -0.36 3.36
CA TRP A 258 15.29 -1.17 2.92
C TRP A 258 15.45 -1.66 1.49
N LEU A 259 14.95 -2.86 1.25
CA LEU A 259 14.73 -3.45 -0.05
C LEU A 259 13.24 -3.69 -0.24
N PHE A 260 12.73 -3.29 -1.39
CA PHE A 260 11.35 -3.53 -1.81
C PHE A 260 11.33 -4.53 -2.96
N GLY A 261 10.31 -5.36 -3.00
CA GLY A 261 10.09 -6.30 -4.10
C GLY A 261 8.61 -6.50 -4.36
N THR A 262 8.29 -6.86 -5.59
CA THR A 262 6.92 -7.15 -6.02
C THR A 262 6.87 -8.48 -6.74
N TYR A 263 5.82 -9.25 -6.47
CA TYR A 263 5.40 -10.42 -7.24
C TYR A 263 4.03 -10.17 -7.83
N GLN A 264 3.84 -10.60 -9.06
CA GLN A 264 2.56 -10.54 -9.75
C GLN A 264 2.02 -11.94 -10.00
N TYR A 265 0.73 -12.15 -9.80
CA TYR A 265 0.09 -13.42 -10.12
C TYR A 265 -0.01 -13.60 -11.63
N ASN A 266 0.48 -14.73 -12.12
CA ASN A 266 0.37 -15.15 -13.52
C ASN A 266 -0.10 -16.61 -13.63
N GLY A 267 -1.42 -16.80 -13.60
CA GLY A 267 -2.03 -18.13 -13.73
C GLY A 267 -1.71 -18.86 -15.06
N MET A 268 -1.25 -18.11 -16.08
CA MET A 268 -0.81 -18.71 -17.34
C MET A 268 0.45 -19.59 -17.19
N MET A 269 1.21 -19.39 -16.11
CA MET A 269 2.35 -20.25 -15.76
C MET A 269 1.94 -21.68 -15.42
N LYS A 270 0.69 -21.90 -15.02
CA LYS A 270 0.10 -23.21 -14.71
C LYS A 270 0.95 -24.07 -13.77
N ARG A 271 1.54 -23.44 -12.74
CA ARG A 271 2.33 -24.17 -11.74
C ARG A 271 1.42 -25.12 -10.94
N PRO A 272 1.93 -26.31 -10.54
CA PRO A 272 1.13 -27.28 -9.74
C PRO A 272 0.56 -26.68 -8.45
N ASN A 273 1.33 -25.89 -7.73
CA ASN A 273 0.84 -25.09 -6.64
C ASN A 273 0.51 -23.69 -7.18
N ARG A 274 -0.75 -23.25 -7.08
CA ARG A 274 -1.22 -21.95 -7.57
C ARG A 274 -0.48 -20.77 -6.95
N TRP A 275 -0.01 -20.88 -5.71
CA TRP A 275 0.80 -19.84 -5.06
C TRP A 275 2.13 -19.61 -5.76
N ASP A 276 2.67 -20.61 -6.44
CA ASP A 276 3.90 -20.48 -7.24
C ASP A 276 3.71 -19.67 -8.53
N ASN A 277 2.46 -19.35 -8.90
CA ASN A 277 2.14 -18.43 -9.98
C ASN A 277 2.38 -16.95 -9.59
N LEU A 278 2.73 -16.64 -8.34
CA LEU A 278 3.29 -15.34 -7.97
C LEU A 278 4.74 -15.27 -8.44
N VAL A 279 4.96 -14.65 -9.59
CA VAL A 279 6.26 -14.50 -10.24
C VAL A 279 6.92 -13.18 -9.85
N PRO A 280 8.26 -13.13 -9.66
CA PRO A 280 8.94 -11.93 -9.24
C PRO A 280 8.95 -10.88 -10.38
N VAL A 281 8.47 -9.68 -10.08
CA VAL A 281 8.52 -8.52 -11.00
C VAL A 281 9.88 -7.84 -10.93
N GLY A 282 10.42 -7.69 -9.72
CA GLY A 282 11.69 -7.04 -9.51
C GLY A 282 11.97 -6.72 -8.05
N VAL A 283 13.13 -6.11 -7.82
CA VAL A 283 13.57 -5.58 -6.53
C VAL A 283 14.07 -4.16 -6.68
N GLN A 284 13.87 -3.34 -5.65
CA GLN A 284 14.34 -1.95 -5.55
C GLN A 284 15.02 -1.72 -4.20
N TRP A 285 16.20 -1.10 -4.20
CA TRP A 285 16.96 -0.79 -2.99
C TRP A 285 17.36 0.68 -2.86
N GLY A 286 16.96 1.52 -3.82
CA GLY A 286 17.09 2.96 -3.84
C GLY A 286 16.17 3.57 -4.89
N ASN A 287 16.10 4.90 -4.95
CA ASN A 287 15.20 5.63 -5.85
C ASN A 287 15.87 6.16 -7.11
N ASP A 288 17.15 5.84 -7.37
CA ASP A 288 17.89 6.40 -8.50
C ASP A 288 17.72 7.93 -8.59
N GLU A 289 18.10 8.65 -7.54
CA GLU A 289 17.77 10.07 -7.35
C GLU A 289 18.32 10.99 -8.43
N ASP A 290 19.40 10.60 -9.11
CA ASP A 290 19.98 11.35 -10.21
C ASP A 290 19.20 11.18 -11.54
N ASN A 291 18.31 10.19 -11.61
CA ASN A 291 17.53 9.92 -12.81
C ASN A 291 16.23 10.73 -12.84
N ARG A 292 16.28 11.87 -13.55
CA ARG A 292 15.17 12.84 -13.67
C ARG A 292 14.40 12.75 -14.98
N ARG A 293 14.76 11.84 -15.88
CA ARG A 293 14.10 11.73 -17.18
C ARG A 293 12.69 11.17 -17.02
N ASP A 294 11.75 11.81 -17.70
CA ASP A 294 10.38 11.31 -17.76
C ASP A 294 10.23 10.38 -18.98
N HIS A 295 10.23 9.07 -18.72
CA HIS A 295 9.93 8.04 -19.70
C HIS A 295 8.56 7.40 -19.46
N TYR A 296 7.75 8.04 -18.64
CA TYR A 296 6.45 7.52 -18.29
C TYR A 296 5.44 7.66 -19.44
N HIS A 297 4.93 6.53 -19.92
CA HIS A 297 3.89 6.47 -20.93
C HIS A 297 2.51 6.31 -20.31
N THR A 298 1.78 7.41 -20.15
CA THR A 298 0.43 7.42 -19.55
C THR A 298 -0.61 6.61 -20.33
N ARG A 299 -0.32 6.30 -21.61
CA ARG A 299 -1.32 5.72 -22.52
C ARG A 299 -1.32 4.19 -22.61
N CYS A 300 -0.24 3.54 -22.22
CA CYS A 300 -0.10 2.07 -22.29
C CYS A 300 0.81 1.60 -21.17
N PRO A 301 0.26 1.20 -20.01
CA PRO A 301 1.04 0.61 -18.91
C PRO A 301 1.91 -0.57 -19.37
N GLU A 302 1.44 -1.33 -20.35
CA GLU A 302 2.14 -2.46 -20.96
C GLU A 302 3.41 -2.07 -21.73
N ARG A 303 3.55 -0.78 -22.07
CA ARG A 303 4.71 -0.23 -22.81
C ARG A 303 5.64 0.58 -21.92
N THR A 304 5.50 0.50 -20.62
CA THR A 304 6.45 1.11 -19.70
C THR A 304 7.79 0.41 -19.89
N GLU A 305 8.79 1.15 -20.35
CA GLU A 305 10.11 0.60 -20.60
C GLU A 305 10.99 0.74 -19.39
N ILE A 306 11.79 -0.29 -19.12
CA ILE A 306 12.85 -0.24 -18.12
C ILE A 306 13.90 0.73 -18.64
N VAL A 307 14.18 1.77 -17.86
CA VAL A 307 15.16 2.78 -18.25
C VAL A 307 16.57 2.30 -17.94
N ALA A 308 17.40 2.20 -18.97
CA ALA A 308 18.78 1.69 -18.86
C ALA A 308 19.67 2.45 -17.86
N THR A 309 19.28 3.65 -17.44
CA THR A 309 20.00 4.48 -16.45
C THR A 309 19.66 4.16 -15.00
N ILE A 310 18.64 3.33 -14.74
CA ILE A 310 18.30 2.88 -13.40
C ILE A 310 19.35 1.88 -12.91
N ARG A 311 19.84 2.06 -11.68
CA ARG A 311 20.91 1.25 -11.07
C ARG A 311 20.54 0.68 -9.70
N GLU A 312 19.52 1.23 -9.07
CA GLU A 312 19.07 0.86 -7.73
C GLU A 312 17.82 -0.01 -7.74
N SER A 313 17.53 -0.61 -8.89
CA SER A 313 16.51 -1.67 -9.04
C SER A 313 16.90 -2.64 -10.14
N VAL A 314 16.36 -3.85 -10.03
CA VAL A 314 16.39 -4.87 -11.08
C VAL A 314 14.95 -5.26 -11.37
N ILE A 315 14.59 -5.23 -12.64
CA ILE A 315 13.25 -5.58 -13.13
C ILE A 315 13.36 -6.86 -13.96
N ASN A 316 12.37 -7.74 -13.82
CA ASN A 316 12.28 -8.94 -14.63
C ASN A 316 11.95 -8.56 -16.09
N GLU A 317 12.83 -8.93 -16.99
CA GLU A 317 12.67 -8.69 -18.45
C GLU A 317 12.01 -9.87 -19.17
N ASP A 318 11.79 -10.99 -18.47
CA ASP A 318 11.19 -12.19 -19.02
C ASP A 318 9.68 -12.00 -19.24
N ARG A 319 9.31 -11.68 -20.47
CA ARG A 319 7.92 -11.43 -20.85
C ARG A 319 7.07 -12.69 -20.92
N ASP A 320 7.69 -13.87 -20.96
CA ASP A 320 6.97 -15.14 -20.92
C ASP A 320 6.56 -15.47 -19.47
N GLU A 321 7.34 -14.99 -18.49
CA GLU A 321 7.05 -15.15 -17.07
C GLU A 321 6.11 -14.06 -16.53
N LEU A 322 6.30 -12.81 -16.95
CA LEU A 322 5.51 -11.67 -16.48
C LEU A 322 4.29 -11.43 -17.36
N PRO A 323 3.10 -11.21 -16.74
CA PRO A 323 1.98 -10.59 -17.42
C PRO A 323 2.32 -9.12 -17.73
N ALA A 324 1.35 -8.37 -18.27
CA ALA A 324 1.51 -6.92 -18.41
C ALA A 324 1.96 -6.30 -17.08
N THR A 325 3.15 -5.71 -17.09
CA THR A 325 3.78 -5.16 -15.89
C THR A 325 3.56 -3.66 -15.81
N HIS A 326 3.22 -3.19 -14.62
CA HIS A 326 3.10 -1.77 -14.35
C HIS A 326 4.35 -1.28 -13.64
N LEU A 327 5.27 -0.65 -14.39
CA LEU A 327 6.43 0.02 -13.82
C LEU A 327 6.05 1.41 -13.29
N GLY A 328 6.74 1.87 -12.27
CA GLY A 328 6.59 3.19 -11.70
C GLY A 328 7.27 4.28 -12.55
N TRP A 329 7.30 5.48 -11.98
CA TRP A 329 7.85 6.65 -12.66
C TRP A 329 9.29 6.43 -13.11
N ASN A 330 9.53 6.74 -14.39
CA ASN A 330 10.83 6.58 -15.03
C ASN A 330 11.39 5.15 -14.94
N GLY A 331 10.55 4.14 -15.12
CA GLY A 331 10.93 2.73 -15.15
C GLY A 331 11.29 2.12 -13.80
N ARG A 332 11.08 2.84 -12.69
CA ARG A 332 11.31 2.32 -11.34
C ARG A 332 10.32 1.23 -11.00
N LEU A 333 10.73 0.33 -10.11
CA LEU A 333 9.86 -0.75 -9.65
C LEU A 333 8.61 -0.19 -8.96
N ASN A 334 7.46 -0.71 -9.36
CA ASN A 334 6.18 -0.52 -8.70
C ASN A 334 5.37 -1.82 -8.83
N GLY A 335 4.13 -1.84 -8.43
CA GLY A 335 3.26 -3.00 -8.58
C GLY A 335 2.21 -2.77 -9.67
N PRO A 336 1.58 -3.83 -10.18
CA PRO A 336 0.55 -3.73 -11.22
C PRO A 336 -0.69 -2.92 -10.79
N VAL A 337 -0.98 -2.83 -9.50
CA VAL A 337 -2.10 -2.05 -8.96
C VAL A 337 -1.67 -0.77 -8.26
N ASP A 338 -0.37 -0.49 -8.21
CA ASP A 338 0.18 0.71 -7.63
C ASP A 338 0.20 1.88 -8.63
N ASN A 339 0.56 3.06 -8.15
CA ASN A 339 0.50 4.24 -8.98
C ASN A 339 1.73 4.35 -9.90
N PRO A 340 1.53 4.42 -11.23
CA PRO A 340 2.62 4.44 -12.20
C PRO A 340 3.52 5.69 -12.17
N ARG A 341 3.12 6.74 -11.43
CA ARG A 341 3.93 7.97 -11.25
C ARG A 341 4.71 7.98 -9.94
N SER A 342 4.75 6.87 -9.24
CA SER A 342 5.52 6.65 -8.01
C SER A 342 6.51 5.51 -8.20
N SER A 343 7.12 5.08 -7.13
CA SER A 343 7.80 3.80 -6.97
C SER A 343 7.47 3.27 -5.58
N CYS A 344 7.74 2.02 -5.32
CA CYS A 344 7.53 1.46 -3.97
C CYS A 344 8.18 2.35 -2.91
N MET A 345 9.47 2.61 -3.06
CA MET A 345 10.24 3.37 -2.09
C MET A 345 9.83 4.84 -2.01
N SER A 346 9.41 5.48 -3.12
CA SER A 346 9.04 6.89 -3.11
C SER A 346 7.79 7.16 -2.27
N CYS A 347 6.78 6.27 -2.33
CA CYS A 347 5.60 6.35 -1.48
C CYS A 347 5.95 6.04 -0.02
N HIS A 348 6.72 4.98 0.22
CA HIS A 348 7.07 4.54 1.57
C HIS A 348 7.97 5.51 2.32
N ALA A 349 8.79 6.30 1.62
CA ALA A 349 9.63 7.34 2.23
C ALA A 349 8.82 8.42 2.96
N THR A 350 7.54 8.62 2.61
CA THR A 350 6.65 9.59 3.28
C THR A 350 6.03 9.06 4.57
N ALA A 351 6.39 7.84 5.00
CA ALA A 351 5.87 7.25 6.24
C ALA A 351 6.39 7.99 7.46
N GLN A 352 5.60 8.90 8.00
CA GLN A 352 5.92 9.75 9.15
C GLN A 352 4.66 10.26 9.84
N TYR A 353 4.77 10.66 11.10
CA TYR A 353 3.68 11.28 11.83
C TYR A 353 4.16 12.52 12.61
N PRO A 354 3.44 13.65 12.63
CA PRO A 354 2.23 13.93 11.83
C PRO A 354 2.45 13.83 10.32
N ILE A 355 1.40 13.43 9.59
CA ILE A 355 1.43 13.36 8.12
C ILE A 355 1.33 14.80 7.59
N LYS A 356 2.37 15.29 6.91
CA LYS A 356 2.41 16.65 6.35
C LYS A 356 2.40 16.66 4.82
N SER A 357 3.11 15.73 4.18
CA SER A 357 3.13 15.58 2.73
C SER A 357 2.27 14.42 2.27
N GLU A 358 1.79 14.50 1.04
CA GLU A 358 1.09 13.41 0.37
C GLU A 358 2.05 12.25 0.05
N MET A 359 1.51 11.03 -0.14
CA MET A 359 2.32 9.85 -0.48
C MET A 359 3.05 9.97 -1.82
N ALA A 360 2.57 10.82 -2.72
CA ALA A 360 3.17 11.01 -4.03
C ALA A 360 2.98 12.46 -4.49
N PRO A 361 3.90 13.01 -5.32
CA PRO A 361 3.90 14.42 -5.69
C PRO A 361 2.66 14.88 -6.45
N PHE A 362 2.02 14.00 -7.22
CA PHE A 362 0.81 14.34 -7.97
C PHE A 362 -0.47 14.39 -7.12
N PHE A 363 -0.42 13.97 -5.86
CA PHE A 363 -1.51 14.15 -4.90
C PHE A 363 -1.45 15.49 -4.16
N GLU A 364 -0.35 16.24 -4.31
CA GLU A 364 -0.26 17.58 -3.75
C GLU A 364 -1.37 18.49 -4.30
N ARG A 365 -1.84 19.43 -3.51
CA ARG A 365 -2.83 20.42 -3.95
C ARG A 365 -2.38 21.21 -5.18
N ASN A 366 -1.06 21.50 -5.26
CA ASN A 366 -0.41 22.13 -6.39
C ASN A 366 0.73 21.21 -6.86
N PRO A 367 0.44 20.17 -7.64
CA PRO A 367 1.42 19.18 -8.03
C PRO A 367 2.60 19.81 -8.77
N PRO A 368 3.85 19.47 -8.42
CA PRO A 368 4.99 19.89 -9.23
C PRO A 368 4.97 19.20 -10.59
N SER A 369 5.68 19.75 -11.55
CA SER A 369 5.88 19.06 -12.83
C SER A 369 6.78 17.84 -12.65
N PRO A 370 6.51 16.73 -13.38
CA PRO A 370 7.38 15.56 -13.35
C PRO A 370 8.85 15.91 -13.65
N GLY A 371 9.77 15.44 -12.84
CA GLY A 371 11.20 15.71 -12.98
C GLY A 371 11.71 17.01 -12.36
N ASP A 372 10.84 17.93 -11.95
CA ASP A 372 11.23 19.13 -11.22
C ASP A 372 11.86 18.80 -9.85
N GLU A 373 12.60 19.73 -9.28
CA GLU A 373 13.23 19.55 -7.96
C GLU A 373 12.21 19.19 -6.87
N ARG A 374 11.04 19.82 -6.87
CA ARG A 374 9.94 19.50 -5.95
C ARG A 374 9.39 18.08 -6.18
N TRP A 375 9.26 17.64 -7.44
CA TRP A 375 8.85 16.27 -7.78
C TRP A 375 9.91 15.27 -7.31
N MET A 376 11.20 15.53 -7.59
CA MET A 376 12.31 14.66 -7.27
C MET A 376 12.54 14.51 -5.76
N ARG A 377 11.90 15.34 -4.93
CA ARG A 377 11.91 15.17 -3.49
C ARG A 377 11.42 13.78 -3.07
N TRP A 378 10.40 13.23 -3.72
CA TRP A 378 9.89 11.88 -3.44
C TRP A 378 10.84 10.77 -3.90
N PHE A 379 11.74 11.07 -4.81
CA PHE A 379 12.67 10.11 -5.41
C PHE A 379 14.10 10.24 -4.88
N LYS A 380 14.27 10.73 -3.65
CA LYS A 380 15.54 10.74 -2.94
C LYS A 380 15.73 9.48 -2.10
N ASN A 381 17.00 9.15 -1.83
CA ASN A 381 17.38 8.05 -0.94
C ASN A 381 17.39 8.51 0.51
N TYR A 382 16.25 8.49 1.17
CA TYR A 382 16.13 8.83 2.58
C TYR A 382 16.60 7.68 3.46
N LYS A 383 17.17 8.03 4.62
CA LYS A 383 17.33 7.13 5.76
C LYS A 383 16.26 7.53 6.79
N CYS A 384 15.06 6.97 6.67
CA CYS A 384 13.95 7.34 7.52
C CYS A 384 14.00 6.59 8.87
N THR A 385 15.12 6.67 9.58
CA THR A 385 15.31 6.04 10.88
C THR A 385 15.53 7.07 11.97
N SER A 386 15.24 6.72 13.21
CA SER A 386 15.49 7.57 14.38
C SER A 386 16.98 7.74 14.70
N LYS A 387 17.84 6.87 14.12
CA LYS A 387 19.31 6.87 14.35
C LYS A 387 20.09 7.29 13.12
N GLY A 388 20.11 8.57 12.81
CA GLY A 388 20.95 9.13 11.73
C GLY A 388 20.26 9.26 10.39
N GLY A 389 18.93 9.17 10.38
CA GLY A 389 18.06 9.62 9.30
C GLY A 389 17.13 10.70 9.80
N GLY A 390 16.31 11.23 8.92
CA GLY A 390 15.31 12.24 9.23
C GLY A 390 13.96 11.89 8.63
N PRO A 391 12.88 12.54 9.09
CA PRO A 391 11.59 12.43 8.48
C PRO A 391 11.61 13.02 7.08
N PHE A 392 10.63 12.65 6.27
CA PHE A 392 10.41 13.29 4.98
C PHE A 392 10.11 14.79 5.14
N ASP A 393 9.37 15.19 6.17
CA ASP A 393 9.07 16.58 6.52
C ASP A 393 9.64 16.94 7.89
N GLU A 394 10.20 18.15 8.01
CA GLU A 394 10.66 18.69 9.27
C GLU A 394 9.54 18.74 10.32
N GLY A 395 9.86 18.39 11.57
CA GLY A 395 8.92 18.36 12.70
C GLY A 395 7.92 17.18 12.66
N SER A 396 8.18 16.16 11.84
CA SER A 396 7.51 14.85 11.91
C SER A 396 8.48 13.81 12.47
N HIS A 397 7.96 12.65 12.86
CA HIS A 397 8.76 11.50 13.29
C HIS A 397 8.65 10.41 12.23
N PRO A 398 9.77 9.88 11.70
CA PRO A 398 9.74 8.85 10.69
C PRO A 398 9.24 7.51 11.26
N ALA A 399 8.51 6.77 10.46
CA ALA A 399 8.05 5.41 10.77
C ALA A 399 8.87 4.34 10.01
N ASP A 400 10.11 4.64 9.68
CA ASP A 400 11.06 3.76 8.99
C ASP A 400 10.42 3.04 7.79
N PHE A 401 9.86 3.81 6.85
CA PHE A 401 9.15 3.37 5.64
C PHE A 401 7.85 2.58 5.86
N CYS A 402 7.38 2.38 7.08
CA CYS A 402 6.18 1.60 7.35
C CYS A 402 4.91 2.47 7.33
N ILE A 403 4.23 2.55 6.18
CA ILE A 403 2.99 3.33 6.00
C ILE A 403 1.88 2.83 6.93
N GLN A 404 1.71 1.51 7.10
CA GLN A 404 0.66 0.97 7.96
C GLN A 404 0.86 1.34 9.44
N LEU A 405 2.11 1.53 9.89
CA LEU A 405 2.38 2.01 11.24
C LEU A 405 1.85 3.44 11.43
N VAL A 406 2.08 4.29 10.44
CA VAL A 406 1.54 5.67 10.43
C VAL A 406 0.01 5.66 10.37
N GLN A 407 -0.57 4.83 9.51
CA GLN A 407 -2.03 4.69 9.42
C GLN A 407 -2.64 4.20 10.72
N GLY A 408 -2.00 3.25 11.40
CA GLY A 408 -2.46 2.77 12.70
C GLY A 408 -2.51 3.89 13.74
N ILE A 409 -1.46 4.72 13.79
CA ILE A 409 -1.39 5.87 14.69
C ILE A 409 -2.43 6.94 14.33
N ASP A 410 -2.58 7.28 13.05
CA ASP A 410 -3.58 8.25 12.58
C ASP A 410 -5.01 7.77 12.90
N ASN A 411 -5.31 6.50 12.65
CA ASN A 411 -6.59 5.89 12.98
C ASN A 411 -6.87 5.90 14.49
N PHE A 412 -5.86 5.60 15.30
CA PHE A 412 -5.97 5.67 16.75
C PHE A 412 -6.30 7.10 17.23
N HIS A 413 -5.59 8.12 16.72
CA HIS A 413 -5.86 9.51 17.09
C HIS A 413 -7.24 9.97 16.63
N ARG A 414 -7.70 9.57 15.43
CA ARG A 414 -9.06 9.83 14.97
C ARG A 414 -10.09 9.22 15.91
N TRP A 415 -9.92 7.96 16.26
CA TRP A 415 -10.80 7.27 17.19
C TRP A 415 -10.84 7.97 18.56
N TRP A 416 -9.67 8.39 19.04
CA TRP A 416 -9.55 9.13 20.29
C TRP A 416 -10.27 10.49 20.25
N ASP A 417 -10.07 11.26 19.20
CA ASP A 417 -10.65 12.59 19.03
C ASP A 417 -12.17 12.54 18.87
N GLU A 418 -12.71 11.57 18.13
CA GLU A 418 -14.15 11.37 17.96
C GLU A 418 -14.86 11.02 19.27
N ARG A 419 -14.13 10.51 20.25
CA ARG A 419 -14.62 10.21 21.61
C ARG A 419 -14.31 11.31 22.62
N GLY A 420 -13.94 12.50 22.17
CA GLY A 420 -13.66 13.67 23.03
C GLY A 420 -12.38 13.57 23.84
N GLY A 421 -11.44 12.70 23.45
CA GLY A 421 -10.20 12.49 24.17
C GLY A 421 -10.39 11.82 25.53
N ILE A 422 -11.55 11.22 25.73
CA ILE A 422 -11.88 10.50 26.95
C ILE A 422 -11.74 9.01 26.64
N PHE A 423 -10.66 8.40 27.11
CA PHE A 423 -10.76 7.03 27.55
C PHE A 423 -11.71 7.06 28.75
N ALA A 424 -13.00 7.10 28.44
CA ALA A 424 -14.00 7.15 29.46
C ALA A 424 -13.77 5.96 30.40
N SER A 425 -13.41 6.28 31.62
CA SER A 425 -13.56 5.46 32.82
C SER A 425 -13.08 4.00 32.85
N GLU A 426 -12.83 3.35 31.74
CA GLU A 426 -12.35 1.96 31.72
C GLU A 426 -10.82 1.83 31.87
N TYR A 427 -10.06 2.91 31.62
CA TYR A 427 -8.61 2.96 31.71
C TYR A 427 -8.11 4.12 32.62
N GLY A 428 -8.71 4.36 33.75
CA GLY A 428 -8.21 5.20 34.83
C GLY A 428 -7.52 6.50 34.43
N ALA A 429 -8.16 7.62 34.72
CA ALA A 429 -7.62 8.96 34.56
C ALA A 429 -6.23 9.10 35.18
N GLN A 430 -5.18 9.27 34.37
CA GLN A 430 -3.94 9.95 34.75
C GLN A 430 -3.14 10.35 33.51
N GLY A 431 -2.89 11.65 33.38
CA GLY A 431 -1.82 12.18 32.57
C GLY A 431 -2.27 13.10 31.42
N THR A 432 -2.24 14.39 31.68
CA THR A 432 -2.21 15.42 30.64
C THR A 432 -0.99 15.26 29.77
N LEU A 433 -1.18 14.79 28.54
CA LEU A 433 -0.16 14.83 27.52
C LEU A 433 -0.47 15.93 26.52
N GLU A 434 0.53 16.75 26.24
CA GLU A 434 0.47 17.66 25.10
C GLU A 434 0.25 16.86 23.84
N ARG A 435 -0.96 16.93 23.30
CA ARG A 435 -1.28 16.36 21.99
C ARG A 435 -0.40 17.02 20.94
N PRO A 436 0.15 16.27 19.97
CA PRO A 436 0.44 16.87 18.69
C PRO A 436 -0.89 17.42 18.16
N GLN A 437 -0.99 18.74 18.02
CA GLN A 437 -2.20 19.38 17.47
C GLN A 437 -2.49 18.70 16.12
N PRO A 438 -3.69 18.14 15.89
CA PRO A 438 -4.07 17.73 14.56
C PRO A 438 -3.92 18.97 13.68
N THR A 439 -3.28 18.84 12.54
CA THR A 439 -3.22 19.92 11.57
C THR A 439 -4.65 20.18 11.07
N ARG A 440 -5.33 21.16 11.69
CA ARG A 440 -6.73 21.54 11.44
C ARG A 440 -7.03 21.96 10.00
N ASP A 441 -6.04 22.02 9.14
CA ASP A 441 -6.14 22.58 7.80
C ASP A 441 -6.14 21.56 6.67
N ARG A 442 -6.31 20.26 6.98
CA ARG A 442 -6.61 19.30 5.92
C ARG A 442 -8.13 19.24 5.75
N PRO A 443 -8.68 19.81 4.66
CA PRO A 443 -10.03 19.46 4.29
C PRO A 443 -10.06 17.94 4.11
N GLU A 444 -11.08 17.31 4.56
CA GLU A 444 -11.43 15.91 4.30
C GLU A 444 -11.67 15.73 2.80
N THR A 445 -10.62 15.91 2.00
CA THR A 445 -10.64 15.60 0.59
C THR A 445 -10.44 14.11 0.50
N ASP A 446 -11.52 13.48 0.19
CA ASP A 446 -11.62 12.08 -0.17
C ASP A 446 -10.42 11.65 -1.02
N ARG A 447 -9.64 10.69 -0.52
CA ARG A 447 -8.52 10.11 -1.29
C ARG A 447 -9.00 9.49 -2.60
N SER A 448 -10.30 9.18 -2.74
CA SER A 448 -10.90 8.66 -3.97
C SER A 448 -10.93 9.71 -5.08
N GLU A 449 -11.25 10.97 -4.77
CA GLU A 449 -11.23 12.04 -5.77
C GLU A 449 -9.79 12.38 -6.22
N ARG A 450 -8.79 12.20 -5.36
CA ARG A 450 -7.39 12.46 -5.71
C ARG A 450 -6.78 11.42 -6.63
N ASN A 451 -7.31 10.18 -6.64
CA ASN A 451 -6.91 9.17 -7.60
C ASN A 451 -7.37 9.49 -9.03
N ASP A 452 -8.36 10.37 -9.21
CA ASP A 452 -8.90 10.72 -10.53
C ASP A 452 -8.25 11.94 -11.21
N LEU A 453 -7.47 12.74 -10.49
CA LEU A 453 -6.82 13.92 -11.06
C LEU A 453 -5.64 13.53 -11.95
N GLY A 454 -5.94 13.22 -13.21
CA GLY A 454 -4.96 13.26 -14.30
C GLY A 454 -4.62 11.94 -14.99
N LEU A 455 -5.30 10.84 -14.71
CA LEU A 455 -5.07 9.56 -15.37
C LEU A 455 -6.22 9.11 -16.29
N GLN A 456 -7.09 10.03 -16.72
CA GLN A 456 -8.04 9.72 -17.79
C GLN A 456 -7.25 9.51 -19.08
N PRO A 457 -7.21 8.31 -19.66
CA PRO A 457 -6.70 8.16 -21.01
C PRO A 457 -7.64 8.93 -21.95
N LYS A 458 -7.12 9.88 -22.73
CA LYS A 458 -7.89 10.44 -23.83
C LYS A 458 -8.34 9.31 -24.74
N PRO A 459 -9.58 9.35 -25.26
CA PRO A 459 -10.04 8.35 -26.21
C PRO A 459 -9.08 8.22 -27.38
N LEU A 460 -8.93 7.01 -27.89
CA LEU A 460 -8.05 6.65 -29.03
C LEU A 460 -8.40 7.34 -30.38
N SER A 461 -9.33 8.32 -30.40
CA SER A 461 -9.81 8.98 -31.63
C SER A 461 -8.83 9.96 -32.28
N ASP A 462 -7.73 10.34 -31.62
CA ASP A 462 -6.82 11.38 -32.13
C ASP A 462 -5.44 10.85 -32.53
N ALA A 463 -5.33 9.62 -32.99
CA ALA A 463 -4.15 9.16 -33.70
C ALA A 463 -4.15 9.75 -35.12
N PRO A 464 -3.10 10.46 -35.56
CA PRO A 464 -3.02 10.90 -36.95
C PRO A 464 -2.98 9.66 -37.85
N ARG A 465 -4.00 9.52 -38.69
CA ARG A 465 -3.93 8.62 -39.84
C ARG A 465 -2.96 9.27 -40.84
N ASP A 466 -2.15 8.42 -41.45
CA ASP A 466 -1.33 8.66 -42.65
C ASP A 466 0.06 9.28 -42.43
N ARG A 467 1.05 8.39 -42.37
CA ARG A 467 2.29 8.59 -43.10
C ARG A 467 2.38 7.53 -44.20
N PRO A 468 2.55 7.94 -45.49
CA PRO A 468 2.71 6.98 -46.56
C PRO A 468 4.06 6.26 -46.47
N ALA A 469 4.02 4.97 -46.80
CA ALA A 469 5.19 4.10 -46.85
C ALA A 469 6.25 4.70 -47.81
N THR A 470 7.44 4.99 -47.28
CA THR A 470 8.62 5.28 -48.10
C THR A 470 9.13 3.99 -48.72
N LYS A 471 9.15 3.96 -50.07
CA LYS A 471 9.76 2.91 -50.87
C LYS A 471 11.27 2.80 -50.56
N PRO A 472 11.85 1.59 -50.59
CA PRO A 472 13.29 1.44 -50.54
C PRO A 472 13.93 1.99 -51.82
N ARG A 473 15.00 2.75 -51.68
CA ARG A 473 15.86 3.17 -52.77
C ARG A 473 16.83 2.02 -53.12
N PRO A 474 17.23 1.99 -54.43
CA PRO A 474 17.99 0.88 -54.99
C PRO A 474 19.42 0.71 -54.46
#